data_e50234f4cfeef15964d7e937b7257876
#
_entry.id   e50234f4cfeef15964d7e937b7257876
#
_cell.length_a   1.000
_cell.length_b   1.000
_cell.length_c   1.000
_cell.angle_alpha   90.00
_cell.angle_beta   90.00
_cell.angle_gamma   90.00
#
_symmetry.space_group_name_H-M   'P 1'
#
loop_
_entity.id
_entity.type
_entity.pdbx_description
1 polymer ?
#
loop_
_entity_poly.entity_id
_entity_poly.type
_entity_poly.pdbx_seq_one_letter_code
_entity_poly.pdbx_strand_id
1 'polypeptide(L)'
;EVYKDSENNTEHRNMGTTIVACLVHDDNAIVANVGDSRLYLYRDEELKQITVDHSLVNDLLSSGTITEEEAVDFAQKNVITRSLGIQDTVDVDIFNVELVKGDLILMCTDGLTSQLENEDIVDIIKAY
;
A
#
# COMPACT_ATOMS: atom_id res chain seq x y z
N GLU A 1 -5.13 19.97 0.13
CA GLU A 1 -4.12 20.80 -0.60
C GLU A 1 -3.87 20.24 -2.00
N VAL A 2 -3.47 18.96 -2.17
CA VAL A 2 -3.19 18.34 -3.48
C VAL A 2 -4.35 18.54 -4.46
N TYR A 3 -5.57 18.20 -4.08
CA TYR A 3 -6.78 18.40 -4.90
C TYR A 3 -6.97 19.86 -5.33
N LYS A 4 -6.83 20.80 -4.40
CA LYS A 4 -6.99 22.24 -4.70
C LYS A 4 -5.93 22.76 -5.66
N ASP A 5 -4.71 22.24 -5.57
CA ASP A 5 -3.63 22.62 -6.48
C ASP A 5 -3.88 22.02 -7.87
N SER A 6 -4.35 20.78 -7.96
CA SER A 6 -4.69 20.13 -9.23
C SER A 6 -5.84 20.81 -9.97
N GLU A 7 -6.80 21.41 -9.24
CA GLU A 7 -7.93 22.16 -9.81
C GLU A 7 -7.52 23.58 -10.28
N ASN A 8 -6.67 24.25 -9.51
CA ASN A 8 -6.32 25.65 -9.73
C ASN A 8 -5.09 25.88 -10.61
N ASN A 9 -4.26 24.86 -10.80
CA ASN A 9 -3.04 24.92 -11.59
C ASN A 9 -3.14 24.00 -12.80
N THR A 10 -3.14 24.60 -14.00
CA THR A 10 -3.26 23.85 -15.26
C THR A 10 -2.09 22.89 -15.49
N GLU A 11 -0.91 23.18 -14.93
CA GLU A 11 0.28 22.33 -15.01
C GLU A 11 0.17 21.09 -14.11
N HIS A 12 -0.67 21.15 -13.03
CA HIS A 12 -0.88 20.08 -12.08
C HIS A 12 -2.24 19.39 -12.25
N ARG A 13 -2.89 19.58 -13.39
CA ARG A 13 -4.23 19.02 -13.65
C ARG A 13 -4.19 17.48 -13.56
N ASN A 14 -5.13 16.91 -12.81
CA ASN A 14 -5.21 15.48 -12.48
C ASN A 14 -4.01 14.93 -11.69
N MET A 15 -3.29 15.78 -10.99
CA MET A 15 -2.24 15.35 -10.08
C MET A 15 -2.82 14.52 -8.94
N GLY A 16 -2.26 13.36 -8.71
CA GLY A 16 -2.63 12.47 -7.61
C GLY A 16 -1.41 11.77 -7.05
N THR A 17 -1.54 11.25 -5.84
CA THR A 17 -0.49 10.45 -5.19
C THR A 17 -1.09 9.42 -4.25
N THR A 18 -0.37 8.34 -4.02
CA THR A 18 -0.61 7.42 -2.92
C THR A 18 0.04 7.94 -1.65
N ILE A 19 -0.38 7.42 -0.51
CA ILE A 19 0.28 7.64 0.77
C ILE A 19 0.14 6.40 1.64
N VAL A 20 1.23 6.01 2.27
CA VAL A 20 1.27 5.10 3.42
C VAL A 20 2.04 5.80 4.53
N ALA A 21 1.47 5.82 5.72
CA ALA A 21 2.05 6.47 6.88
C ALA A 21 1.94 5.57 8.10
N CYS A 22 2.93 5.63 8.97
CA CYS A 22 2.96 4.86 10.21
C CYS A 22 3.34 5.77 11.39
N LEU A 23 2.50 5.76 12.40
CA LEU A 23 2.78 6.39 13.70
C LEU A 23 3.01 5.31 14.73
N VAL A 24 4.23 5.25 15.26
CA VAL A 24 4.60 4.33 16.35
C VAL A 24 4.54 5.07 17.67
N HIS A 25 3.81 4.50 18.64
CA HIS A 25 3.71 4.99 20.00
C HIS A 25 3.69 3.81 20.96
N ASP A 26 4.67 3.73 21.84
CA ASP A 26 4.92 2.59 22.72
C ASP A 26 4.99 1.27 21.92
N ASP A 27 4.17 0.30 22.28
CA ASP A 27 4.08 -1.01 21.64
C ASP A 27 2.98 -1.08 20.56
N ASN A 28 2.59 0.06 19.98
CA ASN A 28 1.55 0.11 18.97
C ASN A 28 1.97 0.95 17.75
N ALA A 29 1.55 0.52 16.59
CA ALA A 29 1.64 1.28 15.35
C ALA A 29 0.24 1.53 14.78
N ILE A 30 -0.03 2.79 14.43
CA ILE A 30 -1.22 3.17 13.67
C ILE A 30 -0.76 3.42 12.25
N VAL A 31 -1.35 2.68 11.31
CA VAL A 31 -1.01 2.76 9.89
C VAL A 31 -2.17 3.39 9.13
N ALA A 32 -1.89 4.39 8.31
CA ALA A 32 -2.85 5.01 7.41
C ALA A 32 -2.45 4.74 5.96
N ASN A 33 -3.42 4.35 5.13
CA ASN A 33 -3.17 4.01 3.73
C ASN A 33 -4.22 4.62 2.78
N VAL A 34 -3.72 5.19 1.68
CA VAL A 34 -4.50 5.56 0.48
C VAL A 34 -3.67 5.20 -0.75
N GLY A 35 -4.14 4.23 -1.53
CA GLY A 35 -3.46 3.76 -2.74
C GLY A 35 -2.92 2.34 -2.60
N ASP A 36 -1.92 2.02 -3.40
CA ASP A 36 -1.27 0.71 -3.53
C ASP A 36 0.18 0.67 -3.00
N SER A 37 0.63 1.76 -2.38
CA SER A 37 1.85 1.73 -1.56
C SER A 37 1.59 0.93 -0.31
N ARG A 38 2.56 0.13 0.11
CA ARG A 38 2.35 -0.93 1.10
C ARG A 38 3.16 -0.72 2.37
N LEU A 39 2.59 -1.21 3.48
CA LEU A 39 3.31 -1.43 4.72
C LEU A 39 3.27 -2.92 5.07
N TYR A 40 4.44 -3.45 5.36
CA TYR A 40 4.64 -4.82 5.84
C TYR A 40 5.18 -4.82 7.25
N LEU A 41 4.77 -5.81 8.01
CA LEU A 41 5.39 -6.21 9.27
C LEU A 41 6.21 -7.48 9.04
N TYR A 42 7.49 -7.44 9.36
CA TYR A 42 8.35 -8.61 9.44
C TYR A 42 8.49 -9.04 10.90
N ARG A 43 8.06 -10.26 11.19
CA ARG A 43 8.08 -10.90 12.52
C ARG A 43 8.27 -12.39 12.35
N ASP A 44 9.10 -13.02 13.20
CA ASP A 44 9.31 -14.47 13.23
C ASP A 44 9.62 -15.05 11.84
N GLU A 45 10.46 -14.36 11.06
CA GLU A 45 10.86 -14.70 9.69
C GLU A 45 9.71 -14.65 8.64
N GLU A 46 8.57 -14.11 8.99
CA GLU A 46 7.43 -13.91 8.09
C GLU A 46 7.24 -12.42 7.74
N LEU A 47 6.98 -12.15 6.47
CA LEU A 47 6.62 -10.83 5.96
C LEU A 47 5.11 -10.76 5.73
N LYS A 48 4.41 -10.00 6.56
CA LYS A 48 2.96 -9.84 6.49
C LYS A 48 2.60 -8.44 5.97
N GLN A 49 1.87 -8.36 4.87
CA GLN A 49 1.28 -7.09 4.43
C GLN A 49 0.17 -6.67 5.39
N ILE A 50 0.24 -5.45 5.91
CA ILE A 50 -0.74 -4.86 6.82
C ILE A 50 -1.76 -4.02 6.05
N THR A 51 -1.30 -3.26 5.06
CA THR A 51 -2.17 -2.44 4.20
C THR A 51 -2.91 -3.31 3.18
N VAL A 52 -4.03 -2.82 2.70
CA VAL A 52 -4.80 -3.41 1.60
C VAL A 52 -4.69 -2.48 0.40
N ASP A 53 -4.29 -3.01 -0.75
CA ASP A 53 -4.11 -2.20 -1.95
C ASP A 53 -5.45 -1.66 -2.47
N HIS A 54 -5.52 -0.36 -2.71
CA HIS A 54 -6.63 0.24 -3.44
C HIS A 54 -6.35 0.16 -4.94
N SER A 55 -6.52 -1.02 -5.49
CA SER A 55 -6.29 -1.33 -6.91
C SER A 55 -7.45 -2.11 -7.50
N LEU A 56 -7.66 -1.96 -8.80
CA LEU A 56 -8.73 -2.65 -9.52
C LEU A 56 -8.63 -4.18 -9.34
N VAL A 57 -7.43 -4.73 -9.42
CA VAL A 57 -7.22 -6.18 -9.25
C VAL A 57 -7.62 -6.64 -7.86
N ASN A 58 -7.29 -5.88 -6.82
CA ASN A 58 -7.67 -6.23 -5.45
C ASN A 58 -9.18 -6.10 -5.21
N ASP A 59 -9.84 -5.10 -5.79
CA ASP A 59 -11.29 -4.92 -5.72
C ASP A 59 -12.01 -6.11 -6.41
N LEU A 60 -11.50 -6.58 -7.54
CA LEU A 60 -12.03 -7.75 -8.26
C LEU A 60 -11.80 -9.06 -7.49
N LEU A 61 -10.63 -9.24 -6.86
CA LEU A 61 -10.34 -10.37 -5.99
C LEU A 61 -11.29 -10.39 -4.78
N SER A 62 -11.42 -9.27 -4.09
CA SER A 62 -12.25 -9.14 -2.88
C SER A 62 -13.73 -9.37 -3.16
N SER A 63 -14.21 -9.02 -4.35
CA SER A 63 -15.59 -9.28 -4.80
C SER A 63 -15.78 -10.71 -5.33
N GLY A 64 -14.71 -11.50 -5.45
CA GLY A 64 -14.77 -12.84 -6.03
C GLY A 64 -15.00 -12.85 -7.55
N THR A 65 -14.79 -11.72 -8.23
CA THR A 65 -14.98 -11.60 -9.68
C THR A 65 -13.87 -12.30 -10.44
N ILE A 66 -12.66 -12.30 -9.89
CA ILE A 66 -11.50 -13.05 -10.39
C ILE A 66 -10.88 -13.89 -9.29
N THR A 67 -10.16 -14.95 -9.68
CA THR A 67 -9.36 -15.78 -8.77
C THR A 67 -7.96 -15.21 -8.58
N GLU A 68 -7.22 -15.71 -7.57
CA GLU A 68 -5.81 -15.36 -7.37
C GLU A 68 -4.95 -15.72 -8.59
N GLU A 69 -5.23 -16.84 -9.25
CA GLU A 69 -4.53 -17.28 -10.45
C GLU A 69 -4.75 -16.30 -11.61
N GLU A 70 -5.99 -15.84 -11.82
CA GLU A 70 -6.34 -14.87 -12.85
C GLU A 70 -5.76 -13.47 -12.55
N ALA A 71 -5.59 -13.12 -11.28
CA ALA A 71 -5.02 -11.85 -10.86
C ALA A 71 -3.53 -11.71 -11.26
N VAL A 72 -2.78 -12.80 -11.29
CA VAL A 72 -1.35 -12.80 -11.67
C VAL A 72 -1.15 -12.26 -13.07
N ASP A 73 -2.01 -12.67 -14.02
CA ASP A 73 -1.94 -12.28 -15.43
C ASP A 73 -2.87 -11.11 -15.78
N PHE A 74 -3.49 -10.47 -14.76
CA PHE A 74 -4.45 -9.40 -15.01
C PHE A 74 -3.79 -8.18 -15.63
N ALA A 75 -4.23 -7.81 -16.83
CA ALA A 75 -3.60 -6.76 -17.66
C ALA A 75 -3.63 -5.36 -17.01
N GLN A 76 -4.58 -5.11 -16.10
CA GLN A 76 -4.78 -3.82 -15.44
C GLN A 76 -4.43 -3.84 -13.94
N LYS A 77 -3.48 -4.67 -13.54
CA LYS A 77 -3.07 -4.81 -12.13
C LYS A 77 -2.52 -3.51 -11.50
N ASN A 78 -2.03 -2.59 -12.33
CA ASN A 78 -1.47 -1.31 -11.87
C ASN A 78 -2.52 -0.16 -11.86
N VAL A 79 -3.81 -0.45 -12.05
CA VAL A 79 -4.86 0.58 -11.98
C VAL A 79 -5.22 0.84 -10.52
N ILE A 80 -4.89 2.04 -10.04
CA ILE A 80 -5.20 2.50 -8.68
C ILE A 80 -6.65 2.99 -8.66
N THR A 81 -7.43 2.52 -7.68
CA THR A 81 -8.84 2.89 -7.51
C THR A 81 -9.05 3.99 -6.47
N ARG A 82 -8.02 4.31 -5.66
CA ARG A 82 -8.07 5.37 -4.65
C ARG A 82 -6.72 6.09 -4.53
N SER A 83 -6.73 7.42 -4.63
CA SER A 83 -5.54 8.27 -4.50
C SER A 83 -5.88 9.66 -3.97
N LEU A 84 -4.91 10.32 -3.35
CA LEU A 84 -5.02 11.73 -2.96
C LEU A 84 -4.96 12.62 -4.19
N GLY A 85 -5.77 13.67 -4.24
CA GLY A 85 -5.69 14.72 -5.25
C GLY A 85 -6.67 14.58 -6.42
N ILE A 86 -7.33 13.45 -6.58
CA ILE A 86 -8.33 13.22 -7.65
C ILE A 86 -9.72 13.71 -7.22
N GLN A 87 -10.03 13.63 -5.93
CA GLN A 87 -11.30 14.09 -5.35
C GLN A 87 -11.05 15.02 -4.16
N ASP A 88 -12.04 15.84 -3.81
CA ASP A 88 -11.98 16.76 -2.66
C ASP A 88 -11.78 16.03 -1.33
N THR A 89 -12.39 14.86 -1.21
CA THR A 89 -12.26 13.96 -0.05
C THR A 89 -11.80 12.59 -0.48
N VAL A 90 -11.17 11.87 0.44
CA VAL A 90 -10.72 10.49 0.22
C VAL A 90 -10.91 9.68 1.49
N ASP A 91 -11.38 8.45 1.35
CA ASP A 91 -11.44 7.50 2.45
C ASP A 91 -10.04 6.95 2.73
N VAL A 92 -9.64 7.06 4.00
CA VAL A 92 -8.34 6.58 4.49
C VAL A 92 -8.56 5.29 5.25
N ASP A 93 -7.87 4.22 4.87
CA ASP A 93 -7.87 2.99 5.65
C ASP A 93 -6.90 3.13 6.83
N ILE A 94 -7.37 2.72 8.01
CA ILE A 94 -6.59 2.78 9.25
C ILE A 94 -6.45 1.37 9.84
N PHE A 95 -5.20 0.98 10.11
CA PHE A 95 -4.88 -0.29 10.74
C PHE A 95 -4.15 -0.05 12.06
N ASN A 96 -4.46 -0.88 13.07
CA ASN A 96 -3.75 -0.90 14.35
C ASN A 96 -2.93 -2.19 14.42
N VAL A 97 -1.66 -2.05 14.74
CA VAL A 97 -0.70 -3.15 14.84
C VAL A 97 -0.05 -3.11 16.21
N GLU A 98 -0.20 -4.17 16.99
CA GLU A 98 0.56 -4.37 18.21
C GLU A 98 1.98 -4.80 17.83
N LEU A 99 2.98 -4.07 18.34
CA LEU A 99 4.39 -4.32 18.08
C LEU A 99 5.05 -5.06 19.25
N VAL A 100 5.99 -5.92 18.91
CA VAL A 100 6.85 -6.59 19.88
C VAL A 100 8.32 -6.32 19.55
N LYS A 101 9.18 -6.49 20.54
CA LYS A 101 10.62 -6.29 20.36
C LYS A 101 11.16 -7.25 19.28
N GLY A 102 11.81 -6.70 18.28
CA GLY A 102 12.38 -7.44 17.16
C GLY A 102 11.58 -7.31 15.87
N ASP A 103 10.38 -6.72 15.92
CA ASP A 103 9.63 -6.40 14.71
C ASP A 103 10.39 -5.41 13.82
N LEU A 104 10.19 -5.58 12.50
CA LEU A 104 10.67 -4.63 11.51
C LEU A 104 9.47 -4.18 10.65
N ILE A 105 9.35 -2.88 10.45
CA ILE A 105 8.35 -2.28 9.56
C ILE A 105 9.02 -1.91 8.24
N LEU A 106 8.49 -2.41 7.13
CA LEU A 106 8.89 -2.04 5.78
C LEU A 106 7.76 -1.25 5.12
N MET A 107 8.05 -0.04 4.65
CA MET A 107 7.13 0.74 3.80
C MET A 107 7.74 0.92 2.42
N CYS A 108 6.96 0.68 1.39
CA CYS A 108 7.43 0.75 0.00
C CYS A 108 6.31 1.14 -0.96
N THR A 109 6.73 1.57 -2.15
CA THR A 109 5.86 1.72 -3.31
C THR A 109 5.88 0.46 -4.16
N ASP A 110 5.05 0.42 -5.21
CA ASP A 110 5.04 -0.63 -6.22
C ASP A 110 6.38 -0.79 -6.96
N GLY A 111 7.25 0.23 -6.93
CA GLY A 111 8.62 0.14 -7.45
C GLY A 111 9.46 -0.97 -6.81
N LEU A 112 9.18 -1.36 -5.57
CA LEU A 112 9.80 -2.52 -4.93
C LEU A 112 9.05 -3.82 -5.29
N THR A 113 7.75 -3.84 -5.04
CA THR A 113 6.93 -5.06 -5.11
C THR A 113 6.58 -5.50 -6.54
N SER A 114 6.87 -4.68 -7.54
CA SER A 114 6.83 -5.07 -8.95
C SER A 114 8.12 -5.77 -9.42
N GLN A 115 9.18 -5.74 -8.62
CA GLN A 115 10.49 -6.30 -8.95
C GLN A 115 10.88 -7.48 -8.07
N LEU A 116 10.39 -7.54 -6.84
CA LEU A 116 10.72 -8.55 -5.84
C LEU A 116 9.45 -9.20 -5.30
N GLU A 117 9.48 -10.51 -5.20
CA GLU A 117 8.47 -11.27 -4.48
C GLU A 117 8.71 -11.17 -2.96
N ASN A 118 7.70 -11.51 -2.16
CA ASN A 118 7.82 -11.45 -0.70
C ASN A 118 8.98 -12.31 -0.16
N GLU A 119 9.25 -13.45 -0.80
CA GLU A 119 10.34 -14.35 -0.44
C GLU A 119 11.71 -13.70 -0.65
N ASP A 120 11.90 -12.98 -1.75
CA ASP A 120 13.14 -12.23 -2.03
C ASP A 120 13.38 -11.16 -0.98
N ILE A 121 12.31 -10.43 -0.58
CA ILE A 121 12.38 -9.40 0.46
C ILE A 121 12.77 -10.01 1.80
N VAL A 122 12.19 -11.15 2.17
CA VAL A 122 12.53 -11.89 3.39
C VAL A 122 14.00 -12.32 3.38
N ASP A 123 14.48 -12.87 2.27
CA ASP A 123 15.86 -13.31 2.14
C ASP A 123 16.86 -12.14 2.28
N ILE A 124 16.52 -10.98 1.71
CA ILE A 124 17.30 -9.76 1.88
C ILE A 124 17.32 -9.31 3.35
N ILE A 125 16.16 -9.28 4.02
CA ILE A 125 16.09 -8.88 5.44
C ILE A 125 16.94 -9.82 6.31
N LYS A 126 16.92 -11.13 6.04
CA LYS A 126 17.71 -12.12 6.81
C LYS A 126 19.21 -12.01 6.59
N ALA A 127 19.64 -11.46 5.47
CA ALA A 127 21.05 -11.34 5.13
C ALA A 127 21.74 -10.16 5.84
N TYR A 128 21.00 -9.27 6.46
CA TYR A 128 21.49 -8.09 7.19
C TYR A 128 21.13 -8.13 8.69
#